data_7fb06103f6b3a56d2855ca22d33f577c
#
_entry.id   7fb06103f6b3a56d2855ca22d33f577c
#
_cell.length_a   1.000
_cell.length_b   1.000
_cell.length_c   1.000
_cell.angle_alpha   90.00
_cell.angle_beta   90.00
_cell.angle_gamma   90.00
#
_symmetry.space_group_name_H-M   'P 1'
#
loop_
_entity.id
_entity.type
_entity.pdbx_description
1 polymer ?
#
loop_
_entity_poly.entity_id
_entity_poly.type
_entity_poly.pdbx_seq_one_letter_code
_entity_poly.pdbx_strand_id
1 'polypeptide(L)'
;LIDFVEGVLAEKLEDGVVIDKGGIGLYLYLSTSTLQRLPAVGKKVRLYSYLHVKEDLLQLYGFSSRREREIFLKLIAVSGIGPRVAMVVLSAYDPDALVRIVATDDLEAMTAVAGIGKKSGQRIILELKDKLAPLAGDLKVAAGGPNGGELLKEARQALKGLGYSSVEVNRALEGYASEEPRVEDMIRYALKKLGGS
;
A
#
# COMPACT_ATOMS: atom_id res chain seq x y z
N LEU A 1 14.47 9.62 4.00
CA LEU A 1 15.59 10.43 3.50
C LEU A 1 15.42 10.77 2.02
N ILE A 2 15.12 9.80 1.16
CA ILE A 2 14.77 10.00 -0.25
C ILE A 2 13.31 9.57 -0.41
N ASP A 3 12.39 10.54 -0.58
CA ASP A 3 10.95 10.24 -0.65
C ASP A 3 10.53 9.71 -2.02
N PHE A 4 11.12 10.26 -3.07
CA PHE A 4 10.92 9.82 -4.45
C PHE A 4 12.12 10.13 -5.33
N VAL A 5 12.21 9.43 -6.45
CA VAL A 5 13.13 9.71 -7.56
C VAL A 5 12.29 10.03 -8.80
N GLU A 6 12.61 11.15 -9.45
CA GLU A 6 12.00 11.55 -10.73
C GLU A 6 13.08 11.85 -11.76
N GLY A 7 13.01 11.22 -12.91
CA GLY A 7 13.98 11.37 -13.97
C GLY A 7 13.56 10.64 -15.25
N VAL A 8 14.49 10.45 -16.15
CA VAL A 8 14.29 9.68 -17.37
C VAL A 8 14.58 8.21 -17.08
N LEU A 9 13.68 7.32 -17.47
CA LEU A 9 13.90 5.89 -17.41
C LEU A 9 15.00 5.51 -18.42
N ALA A 10 16.22 5.31 -17.92
CA ALA A 10 17.37 5.02 -18.76
C ALA A 10 17.44 3.55 -19.16
N GLU A 11 17.14 2.64 -18.23
CA GLU A 11 17.25 1.21 -18.44
C GLU A 11 16.23 0.44 -17.58
N LYS A 12 15.75 -0.70 -18.13
CA LYS A 12 14.98 -1.71 -17.39
C LYS A 12 15.82 -2.97 -17.24
N LEU A 13 15.94 -3.45 -16.01
CA LEU A 13 16.68 -4.65 -15.65
C LEU A 13 15.72 -5.69 -15.08
N GLU A 14 16.18 -6.87 -14.74
CA GLU A 14 15.36 -7.99 -14.30
C GLU A 14 14.61 -7.68 -12.98
N ASP A 15 15.29 -7.02 -12.04
CA ASP A 15 14.80 -6.74 -10.69
C ASP A 15 14.71 -5.24 -10.37
N GLY A 16 14.84 -4.36 -11.37
CA GLY A 16 14.83 -2.93 -11.15
C GLY A 16 15.01 -2.08 -12.40
N VAL A 17 15.27 -0.82 -12.17
CA VAL A 17 15.48 0.18 -13.24
C VAL A 17 16.61 1.13 -12.90
N VAL A 18 17.20 1.73 -13.94
CA VAL A 18 18.05 2.91 -13.79
C VAL A 18 17.28 4.15 -14.20
N ILE A 19 17.23 5.13 -13.30
CA ILE A 19 16.67 6.46 -13.57
C ILE A 19 17.82 7.45 -13.70
N ASP A 20 17.92 8.07 -14.88
CA ASP A 20 18.84 9.18 -15.11
C ASP A 20 18.29 10.47 -14.53
N LYS A 21 19.06 11.07 -13.62
CA LYS A 21 18.81 12.37 -13.01
C LYS A 21 19.91 13.35 -13.39
N GLY A 22 19.97 13.71 -14.70
CA GLY A 22 20.93 14.69 -15.19
C GLY A 22 22.38 14.19 -15.15
N GLY A 23 22.63 12.98 -15.64
CA GLY A 23 23.94 12.35 -15.69
C GLY A 23 24.29 11.48 -14.48
N ILE A 24 23.35 11.35 -13.51
CA ILE A 24 23.48 10.41 -12.39
C ILE A 24 22.46 9.30 -12.58
N GLY A 25 22.92 8.07 -12.80
CA GLY A 25 22.08 6.88 -12.88
C GLY A 25 21.77 6.34 -11.48
N LEU A 26 20.52 6.40 -11.06
CA LEU A 26 20.06 5.82 -9.81
C LEU A 26 19.40 4.48 -10.09
N TYR A 27 19.94 3.39 -9.50
CA TYR A 27 19.35 2.07 -9.56
C TYR A 27 18.27 1.94 -8.47
N LEU A 28 17.05 1.53 -8.87
CA LEU A 28 15.95 1.25 -7.95
C LEU A 28 15.48 -0.20 -8.14
N TYR A 29 15.48 -0.97 -7.06
CA TYR A 29 14.84 -2.28 -7.02
C TYR A 29 13.32 -2.12 -7.03
N LEU A 30 12.64 -2.87 -7.90
CA LEU A 30 11.19 -2.78 -8.09
C LEU A 30 10.53 -4.16 -7.97
N SER A 31 9.24 -4.17 -7.62
CA SER A 31 8.41 -5.36 -7.80
C SER A 31 8.19 -5.62 -9.29
N THR A 32 8.03 -6.91 -9.66
CA THR A 32 7.73 -7.30 -11.05
C THR A 32 6.46 -6.62 -11.55
N SER A 33 5.46 -6.48 -10.68
CA SER A 33 4.21 -5.80 -11.00
C SER A 33 4.41 -4.31 -11.32
N THR A 34 5.30 -3.62 -10.63
CA THR A 34 5.65 -2.22 -10.92
C THR A 34 6.48 -2.11 -12.18
N LEU A 35 7.47 -2.99 -12.40
CA LEU A 35 8.28 -3.04 -13.61
C LEU A 35 7.43 -3.15 -14.89
N GLN A 36 6.40 -4.01 -14.87
CA GLN A 36 5.52 -4.21 -16.02
C GLN A 36 4.66 -2.99 -16.37
N ARG A 37 4.34 -2.15 -15.37
CA ARG A 37 3.51 -0.95 -15.56
C ARG A 37 4.31 0.28 -15.97
N LEU A 38 5.64 0.23 -15.92
CA LEU A 38 6.47 1.37 -16.28
C LEU A 38 6.42 1.68 -17.78
N PRO A 39 6.49 2.97 -18.14
CA PRO A 39 6.55 3.40 -19.54
C PRO A 39 7.81 2.86 -20.25
N ALA A 40 7.92 3.09 -21.55
CA ALA A 40 9.11 2.73 -22.32
C ALA A 40 10.33 3.53 -21.85
N VAL A 41 11.52 2.93 -22.04
CA VAL A 41 12.82 3.58 -21.85
C VAL A 41 12.84 4.92 -22.61
N GLY A 42 13.47 5.94 -22.04
CA GLY A 42 13.50 7.32 -22.54
C GLY A 42 12.35 8.21 -22.05
N LYS A 43 11.34 7.67 -21.37
CA LYS A 43 10.23 8.46 -20.81
C LYS A 43 10.51 8.90 -19.39
N LYS A 44 9.94 10.04 -18.99
CA LYS A 44 9.98 10.51 -17.61
C LYS A 44 9.15 9.59 -16.71
N VAL A 45 9.67 9.29 -15.53
CA VAL A 45 9.01 8.49 -14.50
C VAL A 45 9.29 9.08 -13.12
N ARG A 46 8.30 8.95 -12.24
CA ARG A 46 8.46 9.23 -10.80
C ARG A 46 8.16 7.93 -10.04
N LEU A 47 9.08 7.53 -9.17
CA LEU A 47 8.92 6.40 -8.26
C LEU A 47 9.11 6.88 -6.83
N TYR A 48 8.18 6.53 -5.95
CA TYR A 48 8.37 6.68 -4.51
C TYR A 48 9.48 5.75 -4.07
N SER A 49 10.24 6.10 -3.05
CA SER A 49 11.43 5.33 -2.72
C SER A 49 11.58 5.04 -1.23
N TYR A 50 12.34 4.00 -0.96
CA TYR A 50 12.84 3.63 0.35
C TYR A 50 14.33 3.33 0.24
N LEU A 51 15.15 4.07 0.98
CA LEU A 51 16.58 3.84 1.07
C LEU A 51 16.86 2.88 2.22
N HIS A 52 17.33 1.69 1.90
CA HIS A 52 17.78 0.70 2.85
C HIS A 52 19.28 0.85 3.08
N VAL A 53 19.65 1.16 4.32
CA VAL A 53 21.04 1.39 4.71
C VAL A 53 21.44 0.34 5.73
N LYS A 54 22.56 -0.33 5.46
CA LYS A 54 23.28 -1.19 6.41
C LYS A 54 24.75 -0.76 6.40
N GLU A 55 25.54 -1.36 7.25
CA GLU A 55 26.96 -1.03 7.43
C GLU A 55 27.75 -1.13 6.11
N ASP A 56 27.46 -2.15 5.32
CA ASP A 56 28.14 -2.49 4.06
C ASP A 56 27.22 -2.43 2.83
N LEU A 57 25.98 -1.92 2.97
CA LEU A 57 24.96 -2.01 1.92
C LEU A 57 24.11 -0.76 1.83
N LEU A 58 23.97 -0.25 0.61
CA LEU A 58 23.10 0.87 0.27
C LEU A 58 22.21 0.46 -0.90
N GLN A 59 20.92 0.27 -0.64
CA GLN A 59 19.95 -0.15 -1.67
C GLN A 59 18.76 0.80 -1.70
N LEU A 60 18.36 1.19 -2.91
CA LEU A 60 17.20 2.03 -3.13
C LEU A 60 16.08 1.16 -3.73
N TYR A 61 14.95 1.10 -3.04
CA TYR A 61 13.73 0.43 -3.50
C TYR A 61 12.76 1.46 -4.04
N GLY A 62 12.09 1.13 -5.16
CA GLY A 62 11.13 2.01 -5.82
C GLY A 62 9.72 1.44 -5.83
N PHE A 63 8.73 2.33 -5.84
CA PHE A 63 7.30 2.00 -5.78
C PHE A 63 6.51 2.91 -6.72
N SER A 64 5.50 2.37 -7.37
CA SER A 64 4.61 3.11 -8.27
C SER A 64 3.70 4.09 -7.51
N SER A 65 3.43 3.82 -6.24
CA SER A 65 2.53 4.62 -5.40
C SER A 65 3.00 4.70 -3.95
N ARG A 66 2.50 5.73 -3.24
CA ARG A 66 2.72 5.84 -1.77
C ARG A 66 2.12 4.64 -1.03
N ARG A 67 0.98 4.12 -1.52
CA ARG A 67 0.30 2.96 -0.93
C ARG A 67 1.16 1.69 -1.04
N GLU A 68 1.77 1.45 -2.20
CA GLU A 68 2.69 0.33 -2.38
C GLU A 68 3.90 0.43 -1.42
N ARG A 69 4.50 1.62 -1.31
CA ARG A 69 5.58 1.88 -0.36
C ARG A 69 5.13 1.70 1.10
N GLU A 70 3.95 2.16 1.47
CA GLU A 70 3.43 2.01 2.83
C GLU A 70 3.28 0.53 3.21
N ILE A 71 2.74 -0.29 2.32
CA ILE A 71 2.65 -1.73 2.54
C ILE A 71 4.02 -2.37 2.64
N PHE A 72 4.96 -1.99 1.78
CA PHE A 72 6.35 -2.45 1.89
C PHE A 72 6.94 -2.15 3.28
N LEU A 73 6.77 -0.93 3.78
CA LEU A 73 7.26 -0.55 5.11
C LEU A 73 6.62 -1.37 6.24
N LYS A 74 5.33 -1.70 6.11
CA LYS A 74 4.64 -2.57 7.06
C LYS A 74 5.15 -4.02 6.98
N LEU A 75 5.43 -4.52 5.79
CA LEU A 75 6.02 -5.85 5.58
C LEU A 75 7.41 -5.98 6.22
N ILE A 76 8.32 -5.04 5.96
CA ILE A 76 9.68 -5.09 6.53
C ILE A 76 9.73 -4.85 8.05
N ALA A 77 8.65 -4.33 8.63
CA ALA A 77 8.48 -4.22 10.09
C ALA A 77 8.03 -5.53 10.76
N VAL A 78 7.72 -6.57 9.96
CA VAL A 78 7.45 -7.93 10.47
C VAL A 78 8.78 -8.63 10.72
N SER A 79 8.94 -9.19 11.92
CA SER A 79 10.18 -9.90 12.29
C SER A 79 10.49 -11.06 11.34
N GLY A 80 11.70 -11.06 10.77
CA GLY A 80 12.16 -12.05 9.81
C GLY A 80 11.78 -11.77 8.35
N ILE A 81 11.11 -10.65 8.06
CA ILE A 81 10.81 -10.20 6.71
C ILE A 81 11.73 -9.04 6.33
N GLY A 82 12.68 -9.31 5.45
CA GLY A 82 13.55 -8.28 4.91
C GLY A 82 13.00 -7.64 3.63
N PRO A 83 13.66 -6.57 3.12
CA PRO A 83 13.22 -5.88 1.91
C PRO A 83 13.05 -6.80 0.70
N ARG A 84 13.95 -7.78 0.52
CA ARG A 84 13.87 -8.72 -0.61
C ARG A 84 12.60 -9.56 -0.58
N VAL A 85 12.23 -10.10 0.59
CA VAL A 85 11.00 -10.89 0.76
C VAL A 85 9.77 -10.00 0.57
N ALA A 86 9.79 -8.78 1.11
CA ALA A 86 8.71 -7.82 0.92
C ALA A 86 8.47 -7.48 -0.56
N MET A 87 9.55 -7.37 -1.37
CA MET A 87 9.43 -7.15 -2.82
C MET A 87 8.85 -8.36 -3.54
N VAL A 88 9.18 -9.58 -3.13
CA VAL A 88 8.56 -10.81 -3.68
C VAL A 88 7.05 -10.84 -3.39
N VAL A 89 6.63 -10.46 -2.18
CA VAL A 89 5.20 -10.33 -1.84
C VAL A 89 4.50 -9.32 -2.72
N LEU A 90 5.08 -8.12 -2.92
CA LEU A 90 4.53 -7.06 -3.79
C LEU A 90 4.60 -7.40 -5.28
N SER A 91 5.42 -8.37 -5.66
CA SER A 91 5.45 -8.91 -7.03
C SER A 91 4.31 -9.91 -7.26
N ALA A 92 3.93 -10.67 -6.22
CA ALA A 92 2.85 -11.65 -6.28
C ALA A 92 1.46 -11.00 -6.13
N TYR A 93 1.35 -9.99 -5.30
CA TYR A 93 0.08 -9.35 -4.95
C TYR A 93 0.16 -7.82 -5.05
N ASP A 94 -0.85 -7.22 -5.68
CA ASP A 94 -1.03 -5.79 -5.57
C ASP A 94 -1.41 -5.38 -4.13
N PRO A 95 -1.27 -4.10 -3.77
CA PRO A 95 -1.59 -3.60 -2.44
C PRO A 95 -2.96 -4.00 -1.93
N ASP A 96 -3.97 -3.98 -2.76
CA ASP A 96 -5.35 -4.25 -2.37
C ASP A 96 -5.62 -5.75 -2.20
N ALA A 97 -5.02 -6.59 -3.05
CA ALA A 97 -5.05 -8.04 -2.88
C ALA A 97 -4.38 -8.46 -1.57
N LEU A 98 -3.23 -7.87 -1.23
CA LEU A 98 -2.53 -8.18 0.01
C LEU A 98 -3.36 -7.78 1.24
N VAL A 99 -4.01 -6.62 1.21
CA VAL A 99 -4.91 -6.20 2.29
C VAL A 99 -6.05 -7.19 2.46
N ARG A 100 -6.63 -7.69 1.37
CA ARG A 100 -7.69 -8.73 1.43
C ARG A 100 -7.17 -10.04 2.02
N ILE A 101 -6.04 -10.55 1.55
CA ILE A 101 -5.40 -11.78 2.05
C ILE A 101 -5.20 -11.72 3.56
N VAL A 102 -4.69 -10.60 4.07
CA VAL A 102 -4.48 -10.38 5.50
C VAL A 102 -5.80 -10.26 6.25
N ALA A 103 -6.79 -9.55 5.71
CA ALA A 103 -8.09 -9.36 6.35
C ALA A 103 -8.91 -10.66 6.47
N THR A 104 -8.73 -11.59 5.50
CA THR A 104 -9.43 -12.88 5.48
C THR A 104 -8.62 -14.02 6.10
N ASP A 105 -7.45 -13.74 6.68
CA ASP A 105 -6.53 -14.76 7.23
C ASP A 105 -6.14 -15.86 6.20
N ASP A 106 -6.01 -15.48 4.91
CA ASP A 106 -5.73 -16.41 3.82
C ASP A 106 -4.24 -16.86 3.83
N LEU A 107 -3.99 -17.87 4.66
CA LEU A 107 -2.64 -18.45 4.82
C LEU A 107 -2.18 -19.16 3.54
N GLU A 108 -3.09 -19.77 2.79
CA GLU A 108 -2.76 -20.50 1.56
C GLU A 108 -2.19 -19.52 0.51
N ALA A 109 -2.90 -18.43 0.25
CA ALA A 109 -2.39 -17.37 -0.63
C ALA A 109 -1.04 -16.82 -0.13
N MET A 110 -0.89 -16.56 1.16
CA MET A 110 0.37 -16.04 1.70
C MET A 110 1.53 -17.01 1.51
N THR A 111 1.31 -18.30 1.68
CA THR A 111 2.36 -19.34 1.53
C THR A 111 2.63 -19.72 0.08
N ALA A 112 1.78 -19.35 -0.87
CA ALA A 112 2.04 -19.48 -2.30
C ALA A 112 3.17 -18.54 -2.78
N VAL A 113 3.50 -17.50 -1.99
CA VAL A 113 4.61 -16.59 -2.30
C VAL A 113 5.95 -17.29 -2.07
N ALA A 114 6.82 -17.26 -3.09
CA ALA A 114 8.15 -17.86 -3.01
C ALA A 114 8.96 -17.33 -1.80
N GLY A 115 9.51 -18.23 -1.01
CA GLY A 115 10.29 -17.88 0.18
C GLY A 115 9.45 -17.61 1.45
N ILE A 116 8.13 -17.76 1.40
CA ILE A 116 7.25 -17.66 2.57
C ILE A 116 6.74 -19.05 2.95
N GLY A 117 7.30 -19.60 4.03
CA GLY A 117 6.80 -20.82 4.62
C GLY A 117 5.60 -20.56 5.56
N LYS A 118 4.95 -21.65 6.00
CA LYS A 118 3.76 -21.59 6.86
C LYS A 118 3.95 -20.72 8.12
N LYS A 119 5.09 -20.85 8.81
CA LYS A 119 5.40 -20.07 10.02
C LYS A 119 5.54 -18.57 9.73
N SER A 120 6.24 -18.20 8.64
CA SER A 120 6.40 -16.81 8.21
C SER A 120 5.08 -16.23 7.72
N GLY A 121 4.29 -17.00 6.96
CA GLY A 121 2.98 -16.58 6.48
C GLY A 121 2.01 -16.27 7.61
N GLN A 122 1.92 -17.16 8.62
CA GLN A 122 1.11 -16.91 9.81
C GLN A 122 1.54 -15.64 10.56
N ARG A 123 2.85 -15.42 10.71
CA ARG A 123 3.39 -14.23 11.36
C ARG A 123 3.05 -12.96 10.58
N ILE A 124 3.23 -12.99 9.24
CA ILE A 124 2.88 -11.84 8.38
C ILE A 124 1.41 -11.47 8.56
N ILE A 125 0.51 -12.45 8.45
CA ILE A 125 -0.93 -12.21 8.60
C ILE A 125 -1.23 -11.62 9.97
N LEU A 126 -0.74 -12.25 11.04
CA LEU A 126 -1.00 -11.80 12.41
C LEU A 126 -0.50 -10.38 12.67
N GLU A 127 0.76 -10.09 12.32
CA GLU A 127 1.38 -8.78 12.61
C GLU A 127 0.86 -7.67 11.68
N LEU A 128 0.39 -8.01 10.47
CA LEU A 128 -0.17 -7.02 9.54
C LEU A 128 -1.65 -6.76 9.74
N LYS A 129 -2.40 -7.65 10.37
CA LYS A 129 -3.86 -7.55 10.51
C LYS A 129 -4.29 -6.20 11.07
N ASP A 130 -3.73 -5.80 12.20
CA ASP A 130 -4.04 -4.51 12.83
C ASP A 130 -3.46 -3.33 12.05
N LYS A 131 -2.28 -3.51 11.46
CA LYS A 131 -1.57 -2.45 10.70
C LYS A 131 -2.24 -2.13 9.35
N LEU A 132 -2.91 -3.11 8.73
CA LEU A 132 -3.59 -2.96 7.45
C LEU A 132 -5.11 -2.75 7.58
N ALA A 133 -5.69 -2.96 8.76
CA ALA A 133 -7.12 -2.74 9.01
C ALA A 133 -7.62 -1.34 8.56
N PRO A 134 -6.88 -0.24 8.77
CA PRO A 134 -7.27 1.07 8.25
C PRO A 134 -7.35 1.12 6.73
N LEU A 135 -6.47 0.40 6.04
CA LEU A 135 -6.41 0.35 4.57
C LEU A 135 -7.48 -0.58 3.97
N ALA A 136 -7.97 -1.56 4.74
CA ALA A 136 -9.06 -2.44 4.32
C ALA A 136 -10.39 -1.70 4.18
N GLY A 137 -10.62 -0.68 5.00
CA GLY A 137 -11.79 0.19 4.88
C GLY A 137 -11.80 1.05 3.63
N ASP A 138 -10.61 1.42 3.10
CA ASP A 138 -10.48 2.20 1.87
C ASP A 138 -10.88 1.39 0.62
N LEU A 139 -10.72 0.05 0.66
CA LEU A 139 -11.06 -0.84 -0.46
C LEU A 139 -12.57 -0.92 -0.74
N LYS A 140 -13.39 -0.78 0.30
CA LYS A 140 -14.86 -0.88 0.16
C LYS A 140 -15.51 0.41 -0.36
N VAL A 141 -14.80 1.54 -0.31
CA VAL A 141 -15.29 2.85 -0.73
C VAL A 141 -14.66 3.34 -2.04
N ALA A 142 -13.58 2.71 -2.50
CA ALA A 142 -12.92 3.05 -3.77
C ALA A 142 -13.77 2.78 -5.03
N ALA A 143 -15.03 2.36 -4.88
CA ALA A 143 -15.98 2.19 -5.98
C ALA A 143 -16.63 3.51 -6.46
N GLY A 144 -16.26 4.66 -5.90
CA GLY A 144 -16.85 5.96 -6.22
C GLY A 144 -15.83 7.04 -6.56
N GLY A 145 -15.52 7.24 -7.84
CA GLY A 145 -14.90 8.45 -8.42
C GLY A 145 -13.45 8.78 -8.04
N PRO A 146 -12.80 9.69 -8.78
CA PRO A 146 -11.37 10.01 -8.64
C PRO A 146 -10.97 10.68 -7.30
N ASN A 147 -11.90 11.12 -6.47
CA ASN A 147 -11.65 11.77 -5.17
C ASN A 147 -12.18 10.97 -3.97
N GLY A 148 -12.76 9.79 -4.16
CA GLY A 148 -13.44 9.02 -3.10
C GLY A 148 -12.56 8.68 -1.89
N GLY A 149 -11.27 8.45 -2.12
CA GLY A 149 -10.32 8.13 -1.04
C GLY A 149 -10.00 9.31 -0.11
N GLU A 150 -9.89 10.54 -0.65
CA GLU A 150 -9.64 11.74 0.16
C GLU A 150 -10.89 12.13 0.95
N LEU A 151 -12.05 12.09 0.34
CA LEU A 151 -13.33 12.39 0.99
C LEU A 151 -13.62 11.41 2.14
N LEU A 152 -13.28 10.12 1.94
CA LEU A 152 -13.41 9.11 2.99
C LEU A 152 -12.45 9.38 4.17
N LYS A 153 -11.22 9.78 3.88
CA LYS A 153 -10.23 10.13 4.90
C LYS A 153 -10.72 11.31 5.73
N GLU A 154 -11.28 12.32 5.09
CA GLU A 154 -11.84 13.52 5.72
C GLU A 154 -13.07 13.16 6.59
N ALA A 155 -13.99 12.35 6.07
CA ALA A 155 -15.14 11.85 6.81
C ALA A 155 -14.73 11.05 8.07
N ARG A 156 -13.70 10.18 7.94
CA ARG A 156 -13.14 9.44 9.08
C ARG A 156 -12.53 10.36 10.14
N GLN A 157 -11.81 11.38 9.71
CA GLN A 157 -11.18 12.33 10.62
C GLN A 157 -12.23 13.13 11.39
N ALA A 158 -13.31 13.56 10.72
CA ALA A 158 -14.42 14.24 11.34
C ALA A 158 -15.14 13.36 12.39
N LEU A 159 -15.44 12.09 12.04
CA LEU A 159 -16.09 11.16 12.97
C LEU A 159 -15.23 10.81 14.18
N LYS A 160 -13.90 10.69 13.99
CA LYS A 160 -12.96 10.55 15.11
C LYS A 160 -12.92 11.80 15.98
N GLY A 161 -12.99 12.99 15.40
CA GLY A 161 -13.10 14.25 16.11
C GLY A 161 -14.37 14.36 16.98
N LEU A 162 -15.44 13.63 16.61
CA LEU A 162 -16.66 13.49 17.39
C LEU A 162 -16.59 12.42 18.50
N GLY A 163 -15.41 11.77 18.67
CA GLY A 163 -15.16 10.83 19.75
C GLY A 163 -15.36 9.34 19.38
N TYR A 164 -15.72 9.01 18.15
CA TYR A 164 -15.90 7.62 17.74
C TYR A 164 -14.54 6.93 17.52
N SER A 165 -14.42 5.66 17.94
CA SER A 165 -13.23 4.85 17.71
C SER A 165 -13.02 4.52 16.23
N SER A 166 -11.79 4.19 15.85
CA SER A 166 -11.48 3.80 14.46
C SER A 166 -12.28 2.59 13.98
N VAL A 167 -12.61 1.65 14.89
CA VAL A 167 -13.39 0.45 14.60
C VAL A 167 -14.83 0.81 14.28
N GLU A 168 -15.45 1.64 15.12
CA GLU A 168 -16.83 2.12 14.93
C GLU A 168 -16.98 2.92 13.64
N VAL A 169 -16.04 3.85 13.38
CA VAL A 169 -16.02 4.66 12.16
C VAL A 169 -15.92 3.80 10.91
N ASN A 170 -15.02 2.81 10.88
CA ASN A 170 -14.88 1.92 9.74
C ASN A 170 -16.13 1.09 9.49
N ARG A 171 -16.73 0.53 10.57
CA ARG A 171 -17.97 -0.26 10.49
C ARG A 171 -19.15 0.59 10.03
N ALA A 172 -19.22 1.83 10.49
CA ALA A 172 -20.31 2.74 10.13
C ALA A 172 -20.26 3.18 8.67
N LEU A 173 -19.06 3.44 8.14
CA LEU A 173 -18.86 3.81 6.73
C LEU A 173 -18.90 2.62 5.78
N GLU A 174 -18.92 1.40 6.31
CA GLU A 174 -19.02 0.19 5.49
C GLU A 174 -20.35 0.14 4.73
N GLY A 175 -20.24 -0.04 3.40
CA GLY A 175 -21.41 -0.12 2.51
C GLY A 175 -21.94 1.24 2.05
N TYR A 176 -21.28 2.36 2.36
CA TYR A 176 -21.60 3.63 1.71
C TYR A 176 -21.23 3.55 0.22
N ALA A 177 -22.19 3.82 -0.65
CA ALA A 177 -22.02 3.88 -2.10
C ALA A 177 -22.74 5.12 -2.63
N SER A 178 -22.06 5.94 -3.44
CA SER A 178 -22.62 7.11 -4.12
C SER A 178 -21.87 7.35 -5.41
N GLU A 179 -22.57 7.75 -6.47
CA GLU A 179 -21.96 8.17 -7.74
C GLU A 179 -21.23 9.51 -7.60
N GLU A 180 -21.72 10.37 -6.73
CA GLU A 180 -21.11 11.66 -6.37
C GLU A 180 -20.89 11.72 -4.84
N PRO A 181 -19.84 11.12 -4.32
CA PRO A 181 -19.61 11.09 -2.87
C PRO A 181 -19.25 12.49 -2.35
N ARG A 182 -19.88 12.86 -1.22
CA ARG A 182 -19.58 14.08 -0.45
C ARG A 182 -19.26 13.71 0.99
N VAL A 183 -18.37 14.46 1.61
CA VAL A 183 -17.94 14.21 2.99
C VAL A 183 -19.12 14.27 3.96
N GLU A 184 -20.00 15.27 3.77
CA GLU A 184 -21.17 15.47 4.62
C GLU A 184 -22.15 14.29 4.55
N ASP A 185 -22.33 13.71 3.36
CA ASP A 185 -23.24 12.56 3.17
C ASP A 185 -22.65 11.28 3.78
N MET A 186 -21.34 11.09 3.70
CA MET A 186 -20.61 10.02 4.39
C MET A 186 -20.75 10.12 5.91
N ILE A 187 -20.55 11.32 6.45
CA ILE A 187 -20.67 11.58 7.89
C ILE A 187 -22.12 11.33 8.34
N ARG A 188 -23.10 11.85 7.61
CA ARG A 188 -24.52 11.65 7.90
C ARG A 188 -24.93 10.17 7.88
N TYR A 189 -24.46 9.44 6.86
CA TYR A 189 -24.68 8.00 6.74
C TYR A 189 -24.09 7.23 7.94
N ALA A 190 -22.85 7.55 8.30
CA ALA A 190 -22.19 6.91 9.42
C ALA A 190 -22.86 7.22 10.76
N LEU A 191 -23.22 8.47 11.02
CA LEU A 191 -23.91 8.89 12.25
C LEU A 191 -25.28 8.22 12.39
N LYS A 192 -26.01 8.02 11.28
CA LYS A 192 -27.28 7.28 11.29
C LYS A 192 -27.10 5.83 11.71
N LYS A 193 -26.00 5.18 11.30
CA LYS A 193 -25.66 3.81 11.72
C LYS A 193 -25.16 3.73 13.16
N LEU A 194 -24.45 4.74 13.62
CA LEU A 194 -23.88 4.81 14.97
C LEU A 194 -24.94 5.21 16.03
N GLY A 195 -25.91 6.04 15.65
CA GLY A 195 -26.99 6.50 16.54
C GLY A 195 -28.24 5.62 16.58
N GLY A 196 -28.27 4.54 15.81
CA GLY A 196 -29.40 3.59 15.74
C GLY A 196 -29.20 2.30 16.56
N SER A 197 -28.27 2.33 17.55
CA SER A 197 -28.04 1.22 18.49
C SER A 197 -28.52 1.58 19.87
#